data_97a31b8857fa36532a0ee39f63c4c919
#
_entry.id   97a31b8857fa36532a0ee39f63c4c919
#
_cell.length_a   1.000
_cell.length_b   1.000
_cell.length_c   1.000
_cell.angle_alpha   90.00
_cell.angle_beta   90.00
_cell.angle_gamma   90.00
#
_symmetry.space_group_name_H-M   'P 1'
#
loop_
_entity.id
_entity.type
_entity.pdbx_description
1 polymer ?
#
loop_
_entity_poly.entity_id
_entity_poly.type
_entity_poly.pdbx_seq_one_letter_code
_entity_poly.pdbx_strand_id
1 'polypeptide(L)'
;FFIADDGDWAVVQQGMCTQDRTARRYHWLSDSVKSYVVEPQTAIAGDMRRGTVLNMTAKQSEGCRKTSVDLAKEEPEKLKRMLQLIRPEFQKSLSEWLFGTVEPTLTKRRFDMLYMPRKINWKTLQDVYDFQPRNYEELLALRGVGPATVRGLALVAEVIYGEKPSWNDPVKYSFAYGGKDGVPFPVDRKAMDESIQILRQAVGEAKIGEPDKKRSLRKLMQFAPNKVPNRKTSSVT
;
A
#
# COMPACT_ATOMS: atom_id res chain seq x y z
N PHE A 1 2.41 -13.68 10.76
CA PHE A 1 3.82 -13.82 10.46
C PHE A 1 4.18 -15.29 10.43
N PHE A 2 4.82 -15.73 9.37
CA PHE A 2 5.23 -17.12 9.14
C PHE A 2 6.73 -17.15 8.92
N ILE A 3 7.43 -18.10 9.53
CA ILE A 3 8.85 -18.36 9.33
C ILE A 3 9.00 -19.83 8.98
N ALA A 4 9.74 -20.13 7.92
CA ALA A 4 10.11 -21.48 7.53
C ALA A 4 11.49 -21.88 8.16
N ASP A 5 11.78 -23.18 8.18
CA ASP A 5 12.99 -23.71 8.82
C ASP A 5 14.28 -23.26 8.12
N ASP A 6 14.21 -22.92 6.83
CA ASP A 6 15.30 -22.38 6.02
C ASP A 6 15.54 -20.87 6.22
N GLY A 7 14.72 -20.22 7.07
CA GLY A 7 14.79 -18.80 7.36
C GLY A 7 13.93 -17.91 6.45
N ASP A 8 13.23 -18.47 5.47
CA ASP A 8 12.27 -17.72 4.70
C ASP A 8 11.09 -17.30 5.57
N TRP A 9 10.55 -16.12 5.27
CA TRP A 9 9.42 -15.59 6.01
C TRP A 9 8.37 -14.95 5.11
N ALA A 10 7.14 -14.96 5.58
CA ALA A 10 6.01 -14.27 4.98
C ALA A 10 5.22 -13.49 6.03
N VAL A 11 4.73 -12.31 5.65
CA VAL A 11 3.80 -11.54 6.45
C VAL A 11 2.51 -11.33 5.65
N VAL A 12 1.38 -11.55 6.28
CA VAL A 12 0.07 -11.24 5.72
C VAL A 12 -0.66 -10.35 6.72
N GLN A 13 -1.01 -9.15 6.28
CA GLN A 13 -1.79 -8.21 7.06
C GLN A 13 -3.11 -7.91 6.37
N GLN A 14 -4.21 -7.90 7.11
CA GLN A 14 -5.51 -7.53 6.62
C GLN A 14 -5.92 -6.15 7.14
N GLY A 15 -6.21 -5.24 6.20
CA GLY A 15 -6.88 -3.97 6.50
C GLY A 15 -8.35 -4.04 6.13
N MET A 16 -9.23 -3.59 7.03
CA MET A 16 -10.67 -3.57 6.79
C MET A 16 -11.20 -2.14 6.77
N CYS A 17 -12.16 -1.90 5.88
CA CYS A 17 -12.97 -0.69 5.86
C CYS A 17 -14.41 -1.07 6.20
N THR A 18 -14.85 -0.72 7.40
CA THR A 18 -16.20 -1.09 7.89
C THR A 18 -17.31 -0.28 7.21
N GLN A 19 -16.99 0.88 6.67
CA GLN A 19 -17.96 1.76 6.01
C GLN A 19 -18.49 1.16 4.71
N ASP A 20 -17.62 0.56 3.90
CA ASP A 20 -17.98 -0.05 2.61
C ASP A 20 -17.85 -1.58 2.64
N ARG A 21 -17.59 -2.16 3.83
CA ARG A 21 -17.46 -3.61 4.06
C ARG A 21 -16.43 -4.27 3.15
N THR A 22 -15.34 -3.57 2.87
CA THR A 22 -14.24 -4.10 2.05
C THR A 22 -13.03 -4.43 2.89
N ALA A 23 -12.24 -5.40 2.42
CA ALA A 23 -10.98 -5.78 3.03
C ALA A 23 -9.86 -5.81 1.99
N ARG A 24 -8.63 -5.57 2.45
CA ARG A 24 -7.41 -5.73 1.66
C ARG A 24 -6.43 -6.58 2.43
N ARG A 25 -5.76 -7.48 1.72
CA ARG A 25 -4.64 -8.25 2.26
C ARG A 25 -3.34 -7.78 1.63
N TYR A 26 -2.41 -7.44 2.48
CA TYR A 26 -1.07 -7.04 2.11
C TYR A 26 -0.13 -8.20 2.39
N HIS A 27 0.72 -8.51 1.42
CA HIS A 27 1.62 -9.65 1.48
C HIS A 27 3.06 -9.17 1.33
N TRP A 28 3.94 -9.67 2.18
CA TRP A 28 5.38 -9.50 2.10
C TRP A 28 6.04 -10.87 2.12
N LEU A 29 7.01 -11.10 1.24
CA LEU A 29 7.80 -12.33 1.18
C LEU A 29 9.27 -11.99 1.27
N SER A 30 10.05 -12.77 2.04
CA SER A 30 11.48 -12.59 2.28
C SER A 30 12.29 -12.45 0.99
N ASP A 31 11.97 -13.22 -0.03
CA ASP A 31 12.68 -13.26 -1.32
C ASP A 31 12.48 -12.00 -2.19
N SER A 32 11.44 -11.24 -1.92
CA SER A 32 11.04 -10.10 -2.77
C SER A 32 11.19 -8.74 -2.10
N VAL A 33 11.23 -8.67 -0.77
CA VAL A 33 11.36 -7.41 -0.04
C VAL A 33 12.79 -6.88 -0.12
N LYS A 34 12.98 -5.78 -0.87
CA LYS A 34 14.27 -5.07 -0.97
C LYS A 34 14.32 -3.81 -0.11
N SER A 35 13.18 -3.26 0.23
CA SER A 35 13.01 -2.06 1.05
C SER A 35 11.69 -2.18 1.78
N TYR A 36 11.64 -1.74 3.03
CA TYR A 36 10.39 -1.72 3.82
C TYR A 36 9.51 -0.50 3.52
N VAL A 37 10.03 0.49 2.80
CA VAL A 37 9.32 1.75 2.52
C VAL A 37 9.09 1.99 1.03
N VAL A 38 9.78 1.27 0.13
CA VAL A 38 9.63 1.40 -1.32
C VAL A 38 9.12 0.10 -1.92
N GLU A 39 7.87 0.11 -2.36
CA GLU A 39 7.17 -1.05 -2.95
C GLU A 39 7.37 -2.37 -2.20
N PRO A 40 7.22 -2.38 -0.86
CA PRO A 40 7.59 -3.52 -0.03
C PRO A 40 6.65 -4.72 -0.21
N GLN A 41 5.43 -4.49 -0.67
CA GLN A 41 4.43 -5.53 -0.78
C GLN A 41 4.61 -6.34 -2.06
N THR A 42 4.73 -7.65 -1.91
CA THR A 42 4.74 -8.59 -3.03
C THR A 42 3.39 -8.63 -3.73
N ALA A 43 2.31 -8.61 -2.94
CA ALA A 43 0.95 -8.54 -3.43
C ALA A 43 0.08 -7.67 -2.50
N ILE A 44 -0.92 -7.04 -3.09
CA ILE A 44 -2.00 -6.36 -2.38
C ILE A 44 -3.29 -6.85 -3.01
N ALA A 45 -3.94 -7.80 -2.33
CA ALA A 45 -5.20 -8.37 -2.77
C ALA A 45 -6.39 -7.58 -2.23
N GLY A 46 -7.37 -7.34 -3.08
CA GLY A 46 -8.60 -6.66 -2.69
C GLY A 46 -9.66 -6.83 -3.77
N ASP A 47 -10.91 -6.76 -3.36
CA ASP A 47 -12.05 -6.93 -4.27
C ASP A 47 -12.31 -5.70 -5.14
N MET A 48 -11.75 -4.55 -4.74
CA MET A 48 -12.01 -3.27 -5.39
C MET A 48 -10.74 -2.44 -5.51
N ARG A 49 -10.56 -1.81 -6.67
CA ARG A 49 -9.59 -0.75 -6.87
C ARG A 49 -10.24 0.60 -6.59
N ARG A 50 -9.58 1.42 -5.78
CA ARG A 50 -10.06 2.77 -5.47
C ARG A 50 -9.51 3.79 -6.45
N GLY A 51 -10.29 4.84 -6.75
CA GLY A 51 -9.89 5.86 -7.72
C GLY A 51 -8.70 6.69 -7.24
N THR A 52 -8.67 7.07 -5.96
CA THR A 52 -7.63 7.94 -5.41
C THR A 52 -7.17 7.43 -4.06
N VAL A 53 -5.89 7.05 -3.97
CA VAL A 53 -5.25 6.54 -2.75
C VAL A 53 -3.86 7.12 -2.63
N LEU A 54 -3.56 7.77 -1.50
CA LEU A 54 -2.20 8.21 -1.22
C LEU A 54 -1.29 6.97 -1.08
N ASN A 55 -0.38 6.81 -2.03
CA ASN A 55 0.58 5.72 -2.08
C ASN A 55 2.00 6.23 -1.83
N MET A 56 2.39 6.30 -0.57
CA MET A 56 3.73 6.70 -0.18
C MET A 56 4.79 5.62 -0.42
N THR A 57 4.38 4.39 -0.77
CA THR A 57 5.33 3.31 -1.09
C THR A 57 5.76 3.29 -2.56
N ALA A 58 5.07 3.99 -3.45
CA ALA A 58 5.45 4.06 -4.85
C ALA A 58 6.84 4.68 -5.04
N LYS A 59 7.60 4.21 -6.03
CA LYS A 59 8.90 4.80 -6.40
C LYS A 59 8.79 6.29 -6.69
N GLN A 60 7.77 6.69 -7.45
CA GLN A 60 7.52 8.09 -7.79
C GLN A 60 7.25 9.01 -6.58
N SER A 61 6.94 8.45 -5.39
CA SER A 61 6.77 9.20 -4.15
C SER A 61 8.08 9.47 -3.41
N GLU A 62 9.24 9.25 -4.03
CA GLU A 62 10.54 9.42 -3.37
C GLU A 62 10.79 10.85 -2.91
N GLY A 63 10.56 11.84 -3.78
CA GLY A 63 10.67 13.25 -3.42
C GLY A 63 9.77 13.60 -2.23
N CYS A 64 8.50 13.19 -2.29
CA CYS A 64 7.56 13.40 -1.20
C CYS A 64 7.99 12.73 0.11
N ARG A 65 8.59 11.53 0.08
CA ARG A 65 9.15 10.88 1.28
C ARG A 65 10.33 11.66 1.86
N LYS A 66 11.27 12.12 1.03
CA LYS A 66 12.42 12.93 1.46
C LYS A 66 11.95 14.21 2.13
N THR A 67 11.09 14.97 1.45
CA THR A 67 10.52 16.21 2.00
C THR A 67 9.70 15.96 3.26
N SER A 68 8.98 14.83 3.37
CA SER A 68 8.29 14.47 4.62
C SER A 68 9.25 14.27 5.80
N VAL A 69 10.44 13.71 5.56
CA VAL A 69 11.48 13.59 6.59
C VAL A 69 12.02 14.96 6.99
N ASP A 70 12.29 15.83 6.01
CA ASP A 70 12.80 17.18 6.28
C ASP A 70 11.76 18.01 7.05
N LEU A 71 10.50 17.93 6.66
CA LEU A 71 9.39 18.58 7.37
C LEU A 71 9.23 18.08 8.81
N ALA A 72 9.45 16.79 9.04
CA ALA A 72 9.37 16.19 10.37
C ALA A 72 10.50 16.66 11.31
N LYS A 73 11.59 17.18 10.75
CA LYS A 73 12.71 17.81 11.49
C LYS A 73 12.51 19.29 11.76
N GLU A 74 11.49 19.89 11.19
CA GLU A 74 11.15 21.30 11.43
C GLU A 74 10.36 21.44 12.74
N GLU A 75 10.44 22.64 13.34
CA GLU A 75 9.66 22.94 14.55
C GLU A 75 8.18 22.63 14.35
N PRO A 76 7.53 21.91 15.28
CA PRO A 76 6.12 21.53 15.16
C PRO A 76 5.16 22.70 14.93
N GLU A 77 5.46 23.88 15.48
CA GLU A 77 4.65 25.09 15.27
C GLU A 77 4.78 25.65 13.84
N LYS A 78 5.93 25.46 13.18
CA LYS A 78 6.10 25.80 11.75
C LYS A 78 5.26 24.87 10.88
N LEU A 79 5.33 23.57 11.15
CA LEU A 79 4.52 22.57 10.45
C LEU A 79 3.01 22.81 10.66
N LYS A 80 2.61 23.18 11.87
CA LYS A 80 1.21 23.50 12.20
C LYS A 80 0.70 24.69 11.37
N ARG A 81 1.49 25.75 11.24
CA ARG A 81 1.17 26.89 10.37
C ARG A 81 1.04 26.48 8.91
N MET A 82 1.95 25.65 8.38
CA MET A 82 1.86 25.12 7.02
C MET A 82 0.58 24.32 6.80
N LEU A 83 0.23 23.44 7.73
CA LEU A 83 -1.01 22.65 7.68
C LEU A 83 -2.27 23.52 7.75
N GLN A 84 -2.23 24.63 8.50
CA GLN A 84 -3.33 25.58 8.54
C GLN A 84 -3.49 26.32 7.20
N LEU A 85 -2.39 26.68 6.54
CA LEU A 85 -2.41 27.36 5.23
C LEU A 85 -3.04 26.49 4.14
N ILE A 86 -2.86 25.17 4.19
CA ILE A 86 -3.42 24.26 3.19
C ILE A 86 -4.83 23.75 3.53
N ARG A 87 -5.38 24.10 4.70
CA ARG A 87 -6.76 23.75 5.09
C ARG A 87 -7.75 24.73 4.48
N PRO A 88 -8.63 24.28 3.58
CA PRO A 88 -9.61 25.18 2.95
C PRO A 88 -10.76 25.62 3.89
N GLU A 89 -10.92 24.95 5.03
CA GLU A 89 -12.08 25.15 5.94
C GLU A 89 -12.10 26.52 6.62
N PHE A 90 -11.03 27.30 6.57
CA PHE A 90 -10.94 28.59 7.27
C PHE A 90 -10.97 29.83 6.37
N GLN A 91 -10.91 29.68 5.06
CA GLN A 91 -11.11 30.79 4.15
C GLN A 91 -12.45 30.69 3.43
N LYS A 92 -13.51 31.15 4.11
CA LYS A 92 -14.68 31.60 3.38
C LYS A 92 -14.25 32.81 2.54
N SER A 93 -14.40 32.72 1.22
CA SER A 93 -14.15 33.90 0.38
C SER A 93 -15.09 35.02 0.80
N LEU A 94 -14.67 36.27 0.64
CA LEU A 94 -15.51 37.43 0.95
C LEU A 94 -16.88 37.33 0.21
N SER A 95 -16.89 36.75 -0.99
CA SER A 95 -18.06 36.48 -1.80
C SER A 95 -18.97 35.39 -1.18
N GLU A 96 -18.43 34.33 -0.59
CA GLU A 96 -19.22 33.32 0.16
C GLU A 96 -19.84 33.92 1.43
N TRP A 97 -19.17 34.91 1.99
CA TRP A 97 -19.66 35.60 3.18
C TRP A 97 -20.80 36.59 2.83
N LEU A 98 -20.69 37.25 1.67
CA LEU A 98 -21.66 38.29 1.23
C LEU A 98 -22.85 37.73 0.43
N PHE A 99 -22.69 36.66 -0.32
CA PHE A 99 -23.67 36.21 -1.32
C PHE A 99 -24.17 34.77 -1.17
N GLY A 100 -23.75 34.04 -0.13
CA GLY A 100 -24.11 32.63 0.03
C GLY A 100 -23.37 31.73 -0.96
N THR A 101 -23.65 30.45 -0.91
CA THR A 101 -22.93 29.38 -1.63
C THR A 101 -22.75 29.66 -3.13
N VAL A 102 -21.54 30.03 -3.52
CA VAL A 102 -21.08 29.95 -4.93
C VAL A 102 -20.54 28.54 -5.14
N GLU A 103 -20.84 27.93 -6.30
CA GLU A 103 -20.34 26.61 -6.73
C GLU A 103 -18.83 26.43 -6.41
N PRO A 104 -18.42 25.33 -5.81
CA PRO A 104 -17.03 25.11 -5.40
C PRO A 104 -16.12 25.12 -6.63
N THR A 105 -15.19 26.08 -6.68
CA THR A 105 -14.13 26.14 -7.69
C THR A 105 -13.33 24.83 -7.72
N LEU A 106 -12.77 24.48 -8.88
CA LEU A 106 -11.96 23.26 -9.13
C LEU A 106 -10.89 23.01 -8.07
N THR A 107 -10.34 24.06 -7.47
CA THR A 107 -9.39 24.01 -6.37
C THR A 107 -10.00 23.41 -5.10
N LYS A 108 -11.22 23.78 -4.74
CA LYS A 108 -11.92 23.27 -3.56
C LYS A 108 -12.25 21.77 -3.70
N ARG A 109 -12.67 21.33 -4.91
CA ARG A 109 -12.89 19.89 -5.20
C ARG A 109 -11.62 19.05 -5.06
N ARG A 110 -10.47 19.59 -5.45
CA ARG A 110 -9.19 18.88 -5.32
C ARG A 110 -8.77 18.71 -3.86
N PHE A 111 -9.01 19.71 -3.00
CA PHE A 111 -8.71 19.65 -1.58
C PHE A 111 -9.70 18.78 -0.79
N ASP A 112 -10.99 18.77 -1.15
CA ASP A 112 -11.97 17.86 -0.55
C ASP A 112 -11.62 16.38 -0.83
N MET A 113 -11.03 16.08 -2.00
CA MET A 113 -10.51 14.75 -2.32
C MET A 113 -9.25 14.38 -1.53
N LEU A 114 -8.47 15.32 -1.03
CA LEU A 114 -7.21 15.08 -0.33
C LEU A 114 -7.38 14.73 1.16
N TYR A 115 -8.59 14.71 1.69
CA TYR A 115 -8.91 14.32 3.09
C TYR A 115 -7.83 14.73 4.10
N MET A 116 -7.78 16.02 4.43
CA MET A 116 -6.89 16.50 5.49
C MET A 116 -7.15 15.74 6.79
N PRO A 117 -6.12 15.24 7.46
CA PRO A 117 -6.31 14.55 8.72
C PRO A 117 -6.90 15.50 9.75
N ARG A 118 -8.05 15.10 10.32
CA ARG A 118 -8.77 15.94 11.33
C ARG A 118 -7.99 16.08 12.64
N LYS A 119 -7.22 15.06 13.00
CA LYS A 119 -6.44 15.01 14.24
C LYS A 119 -5.02 14.54 13.93
N ILE A 120 -4.07 15.44 14.04
CA ILE A 120 -2.64 15.13 14.05
C ILE A 120 -2.20 15.13 15.52
N ASN A 121 -1.43 14.14 15.91
CA ASN A 121 -0.87 14.08 17.26
C ASN A 121 0.38 14.99 17.32
N TRP A 122 0.20 16.18 17.84
CA TRP A 122 1.28 17.19 17.96
C TRP A 122 2.39 16.76 18.91
N LYS A 123 2.04 16.00 19.96
CA LYS A 123 3.05 15.43 20.86
C LYS A 123 3.97 14.46 20.11
N THR A 124 3.40 13.60 19.28
CA THR A 124 4.21 12.72 18.43
C THR A 124 5.13 13.51 17.47
N LEU A 125 4.66 14.62 16.92
CA LEU A 125 5.50 15.45 16.06
C LEU A 125 6.62 16.16 16.85
N GLN A 126 6.39 16.51 18.12
CA GLN A 126 7.45 16.99 19.00
C GLN A 126 8.48 15.87 19.25
N ASP A 127 8.03 14.67 19.58
CA ASP A 127 8.92 13.52 19.80
C ASP A 127 9.75 13.21 18.53
N VAL A 128 9.15 13.34 17.34
CA VAL A 128 9.84 13.18 16.05
C VAL A 128 10.88 14.28 15.82
N TYR A 129 10.51 15.53 16.11
CA TYR A 129 11.42 16.69 16.01
C TYR A 129 12.64 16.50 16.94
N ASP A 130 12.42 16.07 18.17
CA ASP A 130 13.49 15.83 19.13
C ASP A 130 14.40 14.66 18.71
N PHE A 131 13.84 13.64 18.06
CA PHE A 131 14.58 12.46 17.57
C PHE A 131 15.39 12.73 16.30
N GLN A 132 14.95 13.65 15.41
CA GLN A 132 15.62 13.99 14.14
C GLN A 132 15.84 12.76 13.22
N PRO A 133 14.78 12.12 12.67
CA PRO A 133 14.92 10.93 11.86
C PRO A 133 15.78 11.17 10.61
N ARG A 134 16.70 10.27 10.31
CA ARG A 134 17.62 10.40 9.16
C ARG A 134 16.97 10.04 7.83
N ASN A 135 15.97 9.19 7.86
CA ASN A 135 15.28 8.67 6.67
C ASN A 135 13.81 8.37 6.96
N TYR A 136 13.08 8.03 5.91
CA TYR A 136 11.64 7.79 6.00
C TYR A 136 11.27 6.52 6.78
N GLU A 137 12.14 5.51 6.80
CA GLU A 137 11.95 4.29 7.58
C GLU A 137 12.06 4.59 9.07
N GLU A 138 13.06 5.33 9.48
CA GLU A 138 13.20 5.79 10.87
C GLU A 138 12.01 6.66 11.31
N LEU A 139 11.52 7.54 10.42
CA LEU A 139 10.32 8.33 10.70
C LEU A 139 9.11 7.44 10.97
N LEU A 140 8.89 6.41 10.15
CA LEU A 140 7.76 5.49 10.32
C LEU A 140 7.90 4.57 11.53
N ALA A 141 9.11 4.26 11.95
CA ALA A 141 9.39 3.41 13.11
C ALA A 141 9.07 4.09 14.45
N LEU A 142 8.96 5.42 14.47
CA LEU A 142 8.68 6.16 15.69
C LEU A 142 7.24 5.92 16.17
N ARG A 143 7.13 5.60 17.44
CA ARG A 143 5.82 5.34 18.07
C ARG A 143 4.91 6.57 17.96
N GLY A 144 3.71 6.34 17.44
CA GLY A 144 2.70 7.39 17.27
C GLY A 144 2.69 8.05 15.89
N VAL A 145 3.72 7.84 15.05
CA VAL A 145 3.67 8.22 13.65
C VAL A 145 2.73 7.26 12.91
N GLY A 146 1.57 7.75 12.57
CA GLY A 146 0.51 6.97 11.94
C GLY A 146 -0.01 7.62 10.65
N PRO A 147 -1.07 7.04 10.06
CA PRO A 147 -1.61 7.49 8.77
C PRO A 147 -1.97 8.98 8.72
N ALA A 148 -2.42 9.56 9.83
CA ALA A 148 -2.76 10.98 9.89
C ALA A 148 -1.51 11.87 9.78
N THR A 149 -0.43 11.53 10.47
CA THR A 149 0.85 12.24 10.42
C THR A 149 1.45 12.13 9.02
N VAL A 150 1.54 10.89 8.50
CA VAL A 150 2.07 10.63 7.14
C VAL A 150 1.31 11.43 6.08
N ARG A 151 -0.01 11.42 6.16
CA ARG A 151 -0.86 12.17 5.21
C ARG A 151 -0.66 13.68 5.35
N GLY A 152 -0.56 14.20 6.56
CA GLY A 152 -0.31 15.63 6.80
C GLY A 152 1.01 16.06 6.18
N LEU A 153 2.09 15.32 6.43
CA LEU A 153 3.42 15.60 5.88
C LEU A 153 3.41 15.52 4.34
N ALA A 154 2.78 14.48 3.77
CA ALA A 154 2.69 14.31 2.32
C ALA A 154 1.92 15.45 1.64
N LEU A 155 0.84 15.94 2.26
CA LEU A 155 0.07 17.06 1.72
C LEU A 155 0.87 18.39 1.78
N VAL A 156 1.61 18.63 2.86
CA VAL A 156 2.50 19.78 2.93
C VAL A 156 3.60 19.68 1.86
N ALA A 157 4.22 18.50 1.70
CA ALA A 157 5.23 18.26 0.68
C ALA A 157 4.69 18.52 -0.73
N GLU A 158 3.46 18.05 -1.04
CA GLU A 158 2.85 18.25 -2.36
C GLU A 158 2.46 19.71 -2.60
N VAL A 159 1.74 20.32 -1.66
CA VAL A 159 1.11 21.63 -1.91
C VAL A 159 2.08 22.78 -1.75
N ILE A 160 2.99 22.73 -0.78
CA ILE A 160 3.92 23.83 -0.49
C ILE A 160 5.24 23.65 -1.23
N TYR A 161 5.74 22.41 -1.32
CA TYR A 161 7.05 22.14 -1.92
C TYR A 161 6.99 21.54 -3.32
N GLY A 162 5.80 21.20 -3.83
CA GLY A 162 5.61 20.67 -5.19
C GLY A 162 5.99 19.19 -5.35
N GLU A 163 6.34 18.50 -4.26
CA GLU A 163 6.75 17.10 -4.25
C GLU A 163 5.56 16.16 -4.29
N LYS A 164 5.15 15.77 -5.49
CA LYS A 164 3.93 15.00 -5.73
C LYS A 164 4.09 13.54 -5.35
N PRO A 165 3.28 13.00 -4.41
CA PRO A 165 3.20 11.57 -4.18
C PRO A 165 2.41 10.87 -5.29
N SER A 166 2.44 9.53 -5.30
CA SER A 166 1.50 8.75 -6.09
C SER A 166 0.12 8.76 -5.45
N TRP A 167 -0.90 9.07 -6.23
CA TRP A 167 -2.30 8.96 -5.84
C TRP A 167 -2.98 7.73 -6.44
N ASN A 168 -2.18 6.82 -7.01
CA ASN A 168 -2.68 5.58 -7.61
C ASN A 168 -2.80 4.48 -6.57
N ASP A 169 -3.92 3.77 -6.62
CA ASP A 169 -4.14 2.59 -5.79
C ASP A 169 -3.13 1.49 -6.15
N PRO A 170 -2.28 1.03 -5.21
CA PRO A 170 -1.25 0.03 -5.45
C PRO A 170 -1.80 -1.40 -5.53
N VAL A 171 -3.10 -1.60 -5.59
CA VAL A 171 -3.69 -2.95 -5.64
C VAL A 171 -3.08 -3.75 -6.78
N LYS A 172 -2.45 -4.85 -6.39
CA LYS A 172 -1.97 -5.90 -7.27
C LYS A 172 -2.89 -7.10 -7.02
N TYR A 173 -3.70 -7.43 -8.01
CA TYR A 173 -4.60 -8.57 -7.87
C TYR A 173 -3.79 -9.84 -7.69
N SER A 174 -3.95 -10.50 -6.55
CA SER A 174 -3.55 -11.89 -6.38
C SER A 174 -4.80 -12.74 -6.35
N PHE A 175 -4.80 -13.82 -7.13
CA PHE A 175 -5.87 -14.78 -7.10
C PHE A 175 -5.72 -15.66 -5.86
N ALA A 176 -6.77 -15.82 -5.07
CA ALA A 176 -6.79 -16.69 -3.91
C ALA A 176 -7.53 -18.00 -4.24
N TYR A 177 -6.82 -19.12 -4.17
CA TYR A 177 -7.40 -20.45 -4.42
C TYR A 177 -8.08 -21.07 -3.20
N GLY A 178 -8.17 -20.39 -2.08
CA GLY A 178 -8.71 -20.91 -0.83
C GLY A 178 -9.25 -19.86 0.10
N GLY A 179 -9.84 -20.32 1.17
CA GLY A 179 -10.70 -19.61 2.09
C GLY A 179 -10.28 -18.25 2.55
N LYS A 180 -11.29 -17.44 2.68
CA LYS A 180 -11.29 -16.04 3.06
C LYS A 180 -12.18 -15.89 4.30
N ASP A 181 -11.74 -15.11 5.27
CA ASP A 181 -12.59 -14.62 6.37
C ASP A 181 -13.18 -15.67 7.32
N GLY A 182 -12.31 -16.43 7.99
CA GLY A 182 -12.69 -17.21 9.18
C GLY A 182 -13.42 -18.53 8.90
N VAL A 183 -13.92 -18.76 7.69
CA VAL A 183 -14.43 -20.06 7.25
C VAL A 183 -13.40 -20.69 6.32
N PRO A 184 -12.78 -21.82 6.70
CA PRO A 184 -11.83 -22.48 5.82
C PRO A 184 -12.58 -23.04 4.59
N PHE A 185 -12.31 -22.47 3.41
CA PHE A 185 -12.68 -23.13 2.16
C PHE A 185 -11.55 -24.08 1.75
N PRO A 186 -11.86 -25.28 1.26
CA PRO A 186 -10.84 -26.12 0.65
C PRO A 186 -10.19 -25.39 -0.53
N VAL A 187 -8.89 -25.61 -0.70
CA VAL A 187 -8.16 -25.03 -1.84
C VAL A 187 -8.75 -25.60 -3.14
N ASP A 188 -9.15 -24.73 -4.05
CA ASP A 188 -9.56 -25.11 -5.40
C ASP A 188 -8.32 -25.52 -6.21
N ARG A 189 -7.95 -26.80 -6.08
CA ARG A 189 -6.78 -27.37 -6.75
C ARG A 189 -6.92 -27.35 -8.27
N LYS A 190 -8.15 -27.50 -8.76
CA LYS A 190 -8.41 -27.49 -10.21
C LYS A 190 -8.11 -26.13 -10.80
N ALA A 191 -8.65 -25.06 -10.22
CA ALA A 191 -8.37 -23.68 -10.64
C ALA A 191 -6.88 -23.34 -10.50
N MET A 192 -6.21 -23.82 -9.46
CA MET A 192 -4.77 -23.67 -9.28
C MET A 192 -3.97 -24.36 -10.40
N ASP A 193 -4.30 -25.62 -10.73
CA ASP A 193 -3.63 -26.36 -11.79
C ASP A 193 -3.88 -25.73 -13.16
N GLU A 194 -5.10 -25.30 -13.45
CA GLU A 194 -5.45 -24.58 -14.68
C GLU A 194 -4.63 -23.29 -14.82
N SER A 195 -4.50 -22.50 -13.75
CA SER A 195 -3.70 -21.29 -13.74
C SER A 195 -2.22 -21.56 -13.98
N ILE A 196 -1.66 -22.63 -13.39
CA ILE A 196 -0.27 -23.05 -13.64
C ILE A 196 -0.08 -23.44 -15.11
N GLN A 197 -1.03 -24.13 -15.72
CA GLN A 197 -0.97 -24.50 -17.14
C GLN A 197 -0.99 -23.27 -18.05
N ILE A 198 -1.92 -22.33 -17.79
CA ILE A 198 -2.00 -21.06 -18.54
C ILE A 198 -0.69 -20.28 -18.43
N LEU A 199 -0.13 -20.19 -17.23
CA LEU A 199 1.14 -19.49 -17.01
C LEU A 199 2.31 -20.18 -17.72
N ARG A 200 2.36 -21.53 -17.74
CA ARG A 200 3.37 -22.29 -18.49
C ARG A 200 3.29 -22.02 -19.99
N GLN A 201 2.08 -22.03 -20.53
CA GLN A 201 1.85 -21.74 -21.94
C GLN A 201 2.26 -20.30 -22.25
N ALA A 202 1.81 -19.34 -21.47
CA ALA A 202 2.14 -17.92 -21.65
C ALA A 202 3.65 -17.65 -21.61
N VAL A 203 4.40 -18.28 -20.71
CA VAL A 203 5.86 -18.19 -20.64
C VAL A 203 6.50 -18.85 -21.88
N GLY A 204 5.96 -20.00 -22.34
CA GLY A 204 6.43 -20.68 -23.55
C GLY A 204 6.28 -19.82 -24.80
N GLU A 205 5.17 -19.13 -24.95
CA GLU A 205 4.82 -18.28 -26.11
C GLU A 205 5.44 -16.87 -26.03
N ALA A 206 5.91 -16.45 -24.84
CA ALA A 206 6.47 -15.13 -24.63
C ALA A 206 7.71 -14.89 -25.51
N LYS A 207 7.80 -13.71 -26.12
CA LYS A 207 8.95 -13.26 -26.92
C LYS A 207 10.08 -12.74 -26.00
N ILE A 208 10.61 -13.62 -25.15
CA ILE A 208 11.73 -13.35 -24.22
C ILE A 208 12.85 -14.33 -24.47
N GLY A 209 14.08 -14.01 -24.03
CA GLY A 209 15.24 -14.87 -24.20
C GLY A 209 15.10 -16.23 -23.49
N GLU A 210 15.71 -17.26 -24.04
CA GLU A 210 15.68 -18.63 -23.48
C GLU A 210 16.13 -18.71 -22.00
N PRO A 211 17.14 -17.93 -21.52
CA PRO A 211 17.50 -17.92 -20.11
C PRO A 211 16.38 -17.41 -19.23
N ASP A 212 15.64 -16.41 -19.69
CA ASP A 212 14.53 -15.82 -18.91
C ASP A 212 13.31 -16.76 -18.90
N LYS A 213 13.02 -17.46 -20.02
CA LYS A 213 12.01 -18.52 -20.06
C LYS A 213 12.31 -19.61 -19.04
N LYS A 214 13.54 -20.14 -19.06
CA LYS A 214 13.97 -21.19 -18.13
C LYS A 214 13.89 -20.73 -16.67
N ARG A 215 14.25 -19.50 -16.36
CA ARG A 215 14.16 -18.92 -15.02
C ARG A 215 12.70 -18.80 -14.57
N SER A 216 11.82 -18.30 -15.45
CA SER A 216 10.39 -18.14 -15.16
C SER A 216 9.70 -19.50 -14.95
N LEU A 217 10.02 -20.49 -15.79
CA LEU A 217 9.49 -21.85 -15.65
C LEU A 217 9.97 -22.52 -14.35
N ARG A 218 11.26 -22.36 -13.96
CA ARG A 218 11.75 -22.86 -12.68
C ARG A 218 11.01 -22.24 -11.49
N LYS A 219 10.81 -20.93 -11.49
CA LYS A 219 10.01 -20.27 -10.44
C LYS A 219 8.58 -20.80 -10.39
N LEU A 220 7.93 -20.97 -11.54
CA LEU A 220 6.58 -21.50 -11.59
C LEU A 220 6.52 -22.94 -11.06
N MET A 221 7.54 -23.77 -11.32
CA MET A 221 7.62 -25.13 -10.78
C MET A 221 7.81 -25.20 -9.27
N GLN A 222 8.42 -24.18 -8.65
CA GLN A 222 8.53 -24.10 -7.19
C GLN A 222 7.16 -23.92 -6.51
N PHE A 223 6.22 -23.26 -7.19
CA PHE A 223 4.84 -23.09 -6.70
C PHE A 223 3.88 -24.20 -7.15
N ALA A 224 4.29 -25.03 -8.11
CA ALA A 224 3.48 -26.17 -8.52
C ALA A 224 3.62 -27.30 -7.49
N PRO A 225 2.54 -27.75 -6.84
CA PRO A 225 2.63 -28.87 -5.93
C PRO A 225 3.17 -30.07 -6.72
N ASN A 226 4.25 -30.67 -6.20
CA ASN A 226 4.71 -31.95 -6.74
C ASN A 226 3.50 -32.88 -6.80
N LYS A 227 3.23 -33.47 -7.95
CA LYS A 227 2.19 -34.47 -8.11
C LYS A 227 2.37 -35.50 -7.01
N VAL A 228 1.56 -35.43 -5.96
CA VAL A 228 1.43 -36.52 -5.01
C VAL A 228 0.91 -37.69 -5.83
N PRO A 229 1.60 -38.83 -5.91
CA PRO A 229 1.12 -39.97 -6.68
C PRO A 229 -0.27 -40.38 -6.18
N ASN A 230 -1.22 -40.51 -7.10
CA ASN A 230 -2.56 -41.00 -6.85
C ASN A 230 -2.50 -42.22 -5.91
N ARG A 231 -2.82 -42.06 -4.63
CA ARG A 231 -3.19 -43.18 -3.80
C ARG A 231 -4.48 -43.73 -4.39
N LYS A 232 -4.36 -44.83 -5.11
CA LYS A 232 -5.50 -45.67 -5.49
C LYS A 232 -6.30 -45.92 -4.22
N THR A 233 -7.53 -45.45 -4.18
CA THR A 233 -8.51 -45.89 -3.20
C THR A 233 -8.68 -47.38 -3.42
N SER A 234 -8.04 -48.19 -2.57
CA SER A 234 -8.38 -49.58 -2.44
C SER A 234 -9.78 -49.62 -1.82
N SER A 235 -10.73 -49.97 -2.65
CA SER A 235 -12.06 -50.42 -2.23
C SER A 235 -11.90 -51.60 -1.27
N VAL A 236 -12.27 -51.41 -0.02
CA VAL A 236 -12.50 -52.51 0.92
C VAL A 236 -13.95 -52.92 0.73
N THR A 237 -14.09 -54.10 0.24
CA THR A 237 -15.32 -54.94 0.29
C THR A 237 -15.77 -55.13 1.73
#